data_94f8eb13f884ea864d6c2d1327cd475a
#
_entry.id   94f8eb13f884ea864d6c2d1327cd475a
#
_cell.length_a   1.000
_cell.length_b   1.000
_cell.length_c   1.000
_cell.angle_alpha   90.00
_cell.angle_beta   90.00
_cell.angle_gamma   90.00
#
_symmetry.space_group_name_H-M   'P 1'
#
loop_
_entity.id
_entity.type
_entity.pdbx_description
1 polymer ?
#
loop_
_entity_poly.entity_id
_entity_poly.type
_entity_poly.pdbx_seq_one_letter_code
_entity_poly.pdbx_strand_id
1 'polypeptide(L)'
;MKKSIVVFASGTGSNFKNIIKKIKLHRLNAQVNLLVSNNSNCKAIDFAKRNNIETFVYNSKIYPNDLNQDILLQNLNQYKVDLILLAGYMKKISKTIVRFYKNKILNIHPSLLPKYGGK
;
A
#
# COMPACT_ATOMS: atom_id res chain seq x y z
N MET A 1 -0.68 20.43 4.87
CA MET A 1 -0.12 19.39 3.97
C MET A 1 -0.74 18.05 4.23
N LYS A 2 -1.10 17.34 3.18
CA LYS A 2 -1.68 16.02 3.32
C LYS A 2 -0.60 14.98 3.66
N LYS A 3 -0.94 14.03 4.53
CA LYS A 3 -0.06 12.90 4.81
C LYS A 3 0.00 12.00 3.59
N SER A 4 1.20 11.54 3.24
CA SER A 4 1.44 10.69 2.08
C SER A 4 1.36 9.22 2.50
N ILE A 5 0.42 8.50 1.92
CA ILE A 5 0.19 7.08 2.24
C ILE A 5 0.55 6.24 1.04
N VAL A 6 1.24 5.13 1.29
CA VAL A 6 1.45 4.06 0.31
C VAL A 6 0.69 2.84 0.80
N VAL A 7 -0.07 2.21 -0.10
CA VAL A 7 -0.83 1.00 0.22
C VAL A 7 -0.21 -0.18 -0.52
N PHE A 8 -0.01 -1.28 0.19
CA PHE A 8 0.42 -2.55 -0.39
C PHE A 8 -0.76 -3.51 -0.39
N ALA A 9 -1.11 -4.07 -1.54
CA ALA A 9 -2.24 -5.00 -1.66
C ALA A 9 -1.94 -6.07 -2.71
N SER A 10 -2.45 -7.30 -2.48
CA SER A 10 -2.21 -8.42 -3.38
C SER A 10 -3.45 -8.89 -4.14
N GLY A 11 -4.63 -8.57 -3.68
CA GLY A 11 -5.85 -9.22 -4.13
C GLY A 11 -6.90 -8.30 -4.73
N THR A 12 -8.12 -8.46 -4.28
CA THR A 12 -9.29 -7.78 -4.84
C THR A 12 -9.27 -6.26 -4.64
N GLY A 13 -8.53 -5.80 -3.65
CA GLY A 13 -8.50 -4.37 -3.34
C GLY A 13 -9.64 -3.88 -2.48
N SER A 14 -10.41 -4.78 -1.87
CA SER A 14 -11.52 -4.35 -1.03
C SER A 14 -11.05 -3.50 0.14
N ASN A 15 -9.94 -3.87 0.78
CA ASN A 15 -9.37 -3.07 1.86
C ASN A 15 -8.83 -1.75 1.35
N PHE A 16 -8.21 -1.76 0.17
CA PHE A 16 -7.72 -0.55 -0.47
C PHE A 16 -8.87 0.41 -0.76
N LYS A 17 -9.96 -0.11 -1.34
CA LYS A 17 -11.15 0.71 -1.61
C LYS A 17 -11.72 1.30 -0.33
N ASN A 18 -11.76 0.53 0.75
CA ASN A 18 -12.23 1.01 2.04
C ASN A 18 -11.34 2.13 2.58
N ILE A 19 -10.04 2.02 2.41
CA ILE A 19 -9.11 3.06 2.85
C ILE A 19 -9.43 4.37 2.12
N ILE A 20 -9.56 4.32 0.79
CA ILE A 20 -9.89 5.50 -0.01
C ILE A 20 -11.23 6.08 0.43
N LYS A 21 -12.23 5.22 0.61
CA LYS A 21 -13.56 5.63 1.04
C LYS A 21 -13.52 6.32 2.41
N LYS A 22 -12.78 5.78 3.36
CA LYS A 22 -12.67 6.35 4.71
C LYS A 22 -11.98 7.70 4.69
N ILE A 23 -10.94 7.85 3.86
CA ILE A 23 -10.25 9.12 3.74
C ILE A 23 -11.23 10.19 3.24
N LYS A 24 -12.02 9.87 2.22
CA LYS A 24 -12.98 10.80 1.66
C LYS A 24 -14.12 11.09 2.63
N LEU A 25 -14.68 10.05 3.24
CA LEU A 25 -15.83 10.16 4.13
C LEU A 25 -15.54 11.01 5.36
N HIS A 26 -14.37 10.79 5.96
CA HIS A 26 -13.99 11.51 7.17
C HIS A 26 -13.14 12.75 6.90
N ARG A 27 -12.97 13.10 5.62
CA ARG A 27 -12.20 14.27 5.20
C ARG A 27 -10.82 14.30 5.85
N LEU A 28 -10.16 13.13 5.90
CA LEU A 28 -8.85 13.03 6.50
C LEU A 28 -7.83 13.80 5.66
N ASN A 29 -6.89 14.44 6.33
CA ASN A 29 -5.83 15.18 5.66
C ASN A 29 -4.73 14.23 5.21
N ALA A 30 -5.10 13.31 4.33
CA ALA A 30 -4.23 12.24 3.84
C ALA A 30 -4.58 11.92 2.40
N GLN A 31 -3.59 11.39 1.68
CA GLN A 31 -3.81 10.99 0.30
C GLN A 31 -2.96 9.77 0.00
N VAL A 32 -3.53 8.80 -0.75
CA VAL A 32 -2.78 7.64 -1.20
C VAL A 32 -2.05 8.02 -2.48
N ASN A 33 -0.74 8.00 -2.43
CA ASN A 33 0.12 8.40 -3.55
C ASN A 33 0.63 7.24 -4.38
N LEU A 34 0.59 6.02 -3.83
CA LEU A 34 1.12 4.85 -4.53
C LEU A 34 0.42 3.59 -4.03
N LEU A 35 0.09 2.71 -4.97
CA LEU A 35 -0.31 1.35 -4.66
C LEU A 35 0.80 0.41 -5.12
N VAL A 36 1.31 -0.41 -4.22
CA VAL A 36 2.28 -1.46 -4.53
C VAL A 36 1.55 -2.79 -4.51
N SER A 37 1.73 -3.60 -5.56
CA SER A 37 1.15 -4.93 -5.60
C SER A 37 2.16 -5.92 -6.19
N ASN A 38 2.06 -7.17 -5.78
CA ASN A 38 2.85 -8.24 -6.36
C ASN A 38 2.17 -8.86 -7.59
N ASN A 39 0.93 -8.49 -7.86
CA ASN A 39 0.12 -9.07 -8.93
C ASN A 39 -0.36 -7.97 -9.88
N SER A 40 0.18 -7.98 -11.11
CA SER A 40 -0.15 -6.96 -12.11
C SER A 40 -1.60 -7.02 -12.58
N ASN A 41 -2.27 -8.15 -12.39
CA ASN A 41 -3.65 -8.35 -12.85
C ASN A 41 -4.68 -8.25 -11.75
N CYS A 42 -4.32 -7.77 -10.58
CA CYS A 42 -5.28 -7.69 -9.49
C CYS A 42 -6.21 -6.48 -9.62
N LYS A 43 -7.38 -6.61 -9.02
CA LYS A 43 -8.39 -5.55 -9.08
C LYS A 43 -7.95 -4.27 -8.36
N ALA A 44 -7.05 -4.40 -7.38
CA ALA A 44 -6.51 -3.23 -6.70
C ALA A 44 -5.77 -2.32 -7.66
N ILE A 45 -5.00 -2.89 -8.58
CA ILE A 45 -4.29 -2.12 -9.62
C ILE A 45 -5.28 -1.36 -10.49
N ASP A 46 -6.33 -2.05 -10.95
CA ASP A 46 -7.35 -1.40 -11.79
C ASP A 46 -8.03 -0.25 -11.08
N PHE A 47 -8.38 -0.47 -9.82
CA PHE A 47 -9.03 0.58 -9.02
C PHE A 47 -8.11 1.78 -8.83
N ALA A 48 -6.82 1.54 -8.57
CA ALA A 48 -5.85 2.62 -8.42
C ALA A 48 -5.75 3.45 -9.69
N LYS A 49 -5.64 2.78 -10.84
CA LYS A 49 -5.54 3.47 -12.13
C LYS A 49 -6.77 4.32 -12.41
N ARG A 50 -7.95 3.80 -12.11
CA ARG A 50 -9.20 4.55 -12.31
C ARG A 50 -9.32 5.75 -11.40
N ASN A 51 -8.59 5.76 -10.30
CA ASN A 51 -8.61 6.87 -9.35
C ASN A 51 -7.36 7.74 -9.43
N ASN A 52 -6.58 7.59 -10.51
CA ASN A 52 -5.38 8.39 -10.76
C ASN A 52 -4.31 8.22 -9.68
N ILE A 53 -4.23 7.01 -9.11
CA ILE A 53 -3.21 6.66 -8.12
C ILE A 53 -2.11 5.88 -8.84
N GLU A 54 -0.87 6.29 -8.64
CA GLU A 54 0.28 5.61 -9.22
C GLU A 54 0.36 4.18 -8.72
N THR A 55 0.81 3.27 -9.57
CA THR A 55 0.96 1.87 -9.22
C THR A 55 2.39 1.40 -9.46
N PHE A 56 2.84 0.46 -8.62
CA PHE A 56 4.12 -0.18 -8.79
C PHE A 56 3.96 -1.68 -8.56
N VAL A 57 4.22 -2.46 -9.59
CA VAL A 57 4.15 -3.92 -9.49
C VAL A 57 5.52 -4.45 -9.11
N TYR A 58 5.60 -5.09 -7.95
CA TYR A 58 6.86 -5.59 -7.42
C TYR A 58 6.74 -7.07 -7.06
N ASN A 59 7.52 -7.92 -7.72
CA ASN A 59 7.57 -9.34 -7.40
C ASN A 59 8.90 -9.94 -7.85
N SER A 60 9.15 -11.18 -7.45
CA SER A 60 10.41 -11.87 -7.78
C SER A 60 10.52 -12.26 -9.26
N LYS A 61 9.42 -12.26 -9.98
CA LYS A 61 9.42 -12.51 -11.42
C LYS A 61 10.06 -11.35 -12.16
N ILE A 62 9.69 -10.12 -11.77
CA ILE A 62 10.21 -8.90 -12.40
C ILE A 62 11.57 -8.54 -11.84
N TYR A 63 11.78 -8.74 -10.54
CA TYR A 63 13.00 -8.37 -9.84
C TYR A 63 13.62 -9.57 -9.13
N PRO A 64 14.09 -10.59 -9.87
CA PRO A 64 14.51 -11.85 -9.25
C PRO A 64 15.75 -11.74 -8.36
N ASN A 65 16.57 -10.73 -8.58
CA ASN A 65 17.81 -10.58 -7.83
C ASN A 65 17.74 -9.53 -6.72
N ASP A 66 16.57 -8.96 -6.50
CA ASP A 66 16.40 -7.90 -5.51
C ASP A 66 16.03 -8.47 -4.14
N LEU A 67 16.93 -9.26 -3.57
CA LEU A 67 16.68 -10.04 -2.36
C LEU A 67 16.39 -9.18 -1.13
N ASN A 68 17.00 -7.99 -1.06
CA ASN A 68 16.80 -7.07 0.07
C ASN A 68 15.72 -6.02 -0.20
N GLN A 69 15.07 -6.11 -1.36
CA GLN A 69 14.03 -5.16 -1.78
C GLN A 69 14.55 -3.72 -1.90
N ASP A 70 15.79 -3.57 -2.35
CA ASP A 70 16.40 -2.25 -2.51
C ASP A 70 15.71 -1.44 -3.60
N ILE A 71 15.27 -2.10 -4.69
CA ILE A 71 14.55 -1.43 -5.77
C ILE A 71 13.21 -0.93 -5.26
N LEU A 72 12.54 -1.74 -4.46
CA LEU A 72 11.27 -1.34 -3.84
C LEU A 72 11.49 -0.13 -2.92
N LEU A 73 12.54 -0.16 -2.11
CA LEU A 73 12.87 0.94 -1.22
C LEU A 73 13.14 2.23 -1.98
N GLN A 74 13.91 2.15 -3.07
CA GLN A 74 14.17 3.31 -3.91
C GLN A 74 12.90 3.91 -4.48
N ASN A 75 11.98 3.04 -4.90
CA ASN A 75 10.70 3.50 -5.42
C ASN A 75 9.89 4.22 -4.34
N LEU A 76 9.82 3.64 -3.15
CA LEU A 76 9.10 4.25 -2.04
C LEU A 76 9.67 5.62 -1.67
N ASN A 77 10.99 5.76 -1.69
CA ASN A 77 11.65 7.00 -1.29
C ASN A 77 11.33 8.19 -2.18
N GLN A 78 10.78 7.94 -3.37
CA GLN A 78 10.36 9.02 -4.27
C GLN A 78 9.10 9.74 -3.79
N TYR A 79 8.38 9.18 -2.84
CA TYR A 79 7.04 9.65 -2.46
C TYR A 79 6.96 10.32 -1.09
N LYS A 80 8.06 10.55 -0.40
CA LYS A 80 8.04 11.16 0.94
C LYS A 80 7.01 10.47 1.84
N VAL A 81 7.11 9.16 1.97
CA VAL A 81 6.09 8.34 2.62
C VAL A 81 5.96 8.64 4.11
N ASP A 82 4.76 8.98 4.54
CA ASP A 82 4.44 9.16 5.96
C ASP A 82 3.91 7.89 6.59
N LEU A 83 3.26 7.04 5.81
CA LEU A 83 2.62 5.83 6.31
C LEU A 83 2.52 4.78 5.22
N ILE A 84 2.85 3.55 5.56
CA ILE A 84 2.66 2.39 4.70
C ILE A 84 1.57 1.51 5.30
N LEU A 85 0.53 1.22 4.53
CA LEU A 85 -0.56 0.34 4.95
C LEU A 85 -0.48 -0.97 4.18
N LEU A 86 -0.35 -2.08 4.92
CA LEU A 86 -0.37 -3.41 4.32
C LEU A 86 -1.81 -3.90 4.34
N ALA A 87 -2.48 -3.79 3.21
CA ALA A 87 -3.91 -4.06 3.08
C ALA A 87 -4.14 -5.37 2.32
N GLY A 88 -3.93 -6.48 3.00
CA GLY A 88 -4.04 -7.79 2.38
C GLY A 88 -2.84 -8.12 1.50
N TYR A 89 -1.69 -7.59 1.81
CA TYR A 89 -0.47 -7.88 1.05
C TYR A 89 0.09 -9.22 1.50
N MET A 90 0.27 -10.14 0.55
CA MET A 90 0.61 -11.53 0.85
C MET A 90 2.11 -11.82 0.83
N LYS A 91 2.93 -10.85 0.52
CA LYS A 91 4.39 -11.04 0.46
C LYS A 91 5.08 -10.43 1.66
N LYS A 92 6.29 -10.90 1.92
CA LYS A 92 7.09 -10.38 3.04
C LYS A 92 7.68 -9.03 2.71
N ILE A 93 7.81 -8.20 3.73
CA ILE A 93 8.54 -6.94 3.65
C ILE A 93 9.93 -7.18 4.24
N SER A 94 10.98 -6.76 3.54
CA SER A 94 12.35 -6.98 3.98
C SER A 94 12.67 -6.21 5.25
N LYS A 95 13.68 -6.68 5.97
CA LYS A 95 14.17 -5.98 7.15
C LYS A 95 14.68 -4.58 6.81
N THR A 96 15.23 -4.42 5.62
CA THR A 96 15.71 -3.11 5.16
C THR A 96 14.58 -2.09 5.13
N ILE A 97 13.44 -2.46 4.53
CA ILE A 97 12.29 -1.56 4.45
C ILE A 97 11.70 -1.33 5.84
N VAL A 98 11.58 -2.37 6.65
CA VAL A 98 11.03 -2.25 7.99
C VAL A 98 11.88 -1.28 8.84
N ARG A 99 13.20 -1.35 8.72
CA ARG A 99 14.08 -0.45 9.45
C ARG A 99 13.96 0.99 8.98
N PHE A 100 13.93 1.18 7.65
CA PHE A 100 13.87 2.52 7.06
C PHE A 100 12.55 3.23 7.43
N TYR A 101 11.46 2.48 7.43
CA TYR A 101 10.13 3.03 7.73
C TYR A 101 9.63 2.59 9.10
N LYS A 102 10.54 2.50 10.07
CA LYS A 102 10.21 2.08 11.42
C LYS A 102 9.08 2.96 11.98
N ASN A 103 8.08 2.32 12.58
CA ASN A 103 6.91 2.97 13.16
C ASN A 103 5.99 3.64 12.13
N LYS A 104 6.20 3.37 10.83
CA LYS A 104 5.36 3.92 9.77
C LYS A 104 4.64 2.84 8.98
N ILE A 105 4.75 1.58 9.37
CA ILE A 105 4.11 0.47 8.69
C ILE A 105 3.00 -0.10 9.56
N LEU A 106 1.78 -0.13 9.03
CA LEU A 106 0.62 -0.72 9.70
C LEU A 106 0.07 -1.86 8.86
N ASN A 107 -0.17 -2.99 9.51
CA ASN A 107 -0.82 -4.13 8.87
C ASN A 107 -2.30 -4.06 9.16
N ILE A 108 -3.10 -3.88 8.11
CA ILE A 108 -4.54 -3.77 8.24
C ILE A 108 -5.16 -5.15 8.06
N HIS A 109 -5.76 -5.65 9.11
CA HIS A 109 -6.43 -6.94 9.07
C HIS A 109 -7.82 -6.77 8.47
N PRO A 110 -8.15 -7.53 7.40
CA PRO A 110 -9.43 -7.34 6.72
C PRO A 110 -10.64 -7.46 7.63
N SER A 111 -10.57 -8.36 8.60
CA SER A 111 -11.69 -8.60 9.51
C SER A 111 -11.95 -7.46 10.48
N LEU A 112 -10.99 -6.55 10.62
CA LEU A 112 -11.13 -5.44 11.57
C LEU A 112 -11.77 -4.21 10.95
N LEU A 113 -11.54 -3.98 9.66
CA LEU A 113 -12.05 -2.76 9.02
C LEU A 113 -13.56 -2.61 9.09
N PRO A 114 -14.36 -3.63 8.74
CA PRO A 114 -15.81 -3.50 8.88
C PRO A 114 -16.25 -3.36 10.33
N LYS A 115 -15.58 -4.06 11.24
CA LYS A 115 -15.93 -3.99 12.66
C LYS A 115 -15.73 -2.59 13.21
N TYR A 116 -14.60 -1.99 12.91
CA TYR A 116 -14.37 -0.63 13.37
C TYR A 116 -15.28 0.36 12.69
N GLY A 117 -15.56 0.13 11.43
CA GLY A 117 -16.52 0.93 10.73
C GLY A 117 -17.94 0.75 11.25
N GLY A 118 -18.25 -0.46 11.73
CA GLY A 118 -19.56 -0.78 12.27
C GLY A 118 -19.74 -0.46 13.75
N LYS A 119 -18.65 -0.20 14.39
CA LYS A 119 -18.70 0.18 15.79
C LYS A 119 -18.72 1.68 15.93
#